data_a3a8e7c551e5ed779b379abcf45b9cc8
#
_entry.id   a3a8e7c551e5ed779b379abcf45b9cc8
#
_cell.length_a   1.000
_cell.length_b   1.000
_cell.length_c   1.000
_cell.angle_alpha   90.00
_cell.angle_beta   90.00
_cell.angle_gamma   90.00
#
_symmetry.space_group_name_H-M   'P 1'
#
loop_
_entity.id
_entity.type
_entity.pdbx_description
1 polymer ?
#
loop_
_entity_poly.entity_id
_entity_poly.type
_entity_poly.pdbx_seq_one_letter_code
_entity_poly.pdbx_strand_id
1 'polypeptide(L)'
;GELCVRGSFVASGYYGDPEKTDAAFIQNPLNPWYPEKIYKTGDLVRYNERGELLYLGRRDFQIKHMGYRIELGEVEAAAGAASDVKSCVSIYDEDRDRIILFYEGGPKNENQMRKLMESKLPAYMRPGECIRVKRMPENANGKIDRKYLKSYYADLMEGQAIG
;
A
#
# COMPACT_ATOMS: atom_id res chain seq x y z
N GLY A 1 -12.12 -6.79 9.92
CA GLY A 1 -12.98 -6.34 8.81
C GLY A 1 -12.56 -4.99 8.26
N GLU A 2 -13.22 -4.54 7.18
CA GLU A 2 -12.99 -3.20 6.65
C GLU A 2 -13.67 -2.16 7.53
N LEU A 3 -12.96 -1.10 7.89
CA LEU A 3 -13.54 0.02 8.63
C LEU A 3 -14.49 0.80 7.72
N CYS A 4 -15.73 0.93 8.16
CA CYS A 4 -16.74 1.73 7.47
C CYS A 4 -17.19 2.87 8.36
N VAL A 5 -17.44 4.03 7.75
CA VAL A 5 -17.89 5.25 8.44
C VAL A 5 -19.32 5.58 8.06
N ARG A 6 -20.15 5.95 9.04
CA ARG A 6 -21.52 6.40 8.84
C ARG A 6 -21.78 7.70 9.59
N GLY A 7 -22.80 8.42 9.17
CA GLY A 7 -23.26 9.63 9.86
C GLY A 7 -23.40 10.82 8.91
N SER A 8 -23.83 11.95 9.46
CA SER A 8 -24.12 13.17 8.69
C SER A 8 -22.90 13.83 8.05
N PHE A 9 -21.70 13.42 8.45
CA PHE A 9 -20.42 13.90 7.86
C PHE A 9 -19.92 13.04 6.71
N VAL A 10 -20.63 11.96 6.35
CA VAL A 10 -20.29 11.15 5.15
C VAL A 10 -20.65 11.94 3.90
N ALA A 11 -19.66 12.18 3.04
CA ALA A 11 -19.84 12.91 1.79
C ALA A 11 -20.80 12.19 0.83
N SER A 12 -21.30 12.92 -0.18
CA SER A 12 -22.16 12.34 -1.21
C SER A 12 -21.43 11.41 -2.18
N GLY A 13 -20.11 11.61 -2.35
CA GLY A 13 -19.26 10.85 -3.26
C GLY A 13 -18.02 11.62 -3.69
N TYR A 14 -17.33 11.09 -4.68
CA TYR A 14 -16.19 11.74 -5.33
C TYR A 14 -16.68 12.62 -6.48
N TYR A 15 -16.16 13.84 -6.56
CA TYR A 15 -16.54 14.79 -7.61
C TYR A 15 -16.10 14.28 -9.00
N GLY A 16 -17.06 14.17 -9.92
CA GLY A 16 -16.78 13.76 -11.30
C GLY A 16 -16.43 12.27 -11.48
N ASP A 17 -16.55 11.44 -10.44
CA ASP A 17 -16.16 10.03 -10.51
C ASP A 17 -17.27 9.12 -9.91
N PRO A 18 -18.31 8.79 -10.70
CA PRO A 18 -19.43 7.97 -10.25
C PRO A 18 -19.02 6.54 -9.93
N GLU A 19 -18.13 5.93 -10.73
CA GLU A 19 -17.70 4.54 -10.51
C GLU A 19 -16.99 4.37 -9.16
N LYS A 20 -16.06 5.27 -8.87
CA LYS A 20 -15.38 5.28 -7.57
C LYS A 20 -16.33 5.61 -6.42
N THR A 21 -17.32 6.46 -6.67
CA THR A 21 -18.36 6.78 -5.69
C THR A 21 -19.16 5.54 -5.34
N ASP A 22 -19.68 4.82 -6.31
CA ASP A 22 -20.52 3.62 -6.09
C ASP A 22 -19.72 2.49 -5.45
N ALA A 23 -18.43 2.38 -5.71
CA ALA A 23 -17.55 1.40 -5.08
C ALA A 23 -17.28 1.70 -3.59
N ALA A 24 -17.19 2.98 -3.22
CA ALA A 24 -16.79 3.41 -1.88
C ALA A 24 -17.98 3.81 -0.98
N PHE A 25 -19.05 4.37 -1.54
CA PHE A 25 -20.24 4.83 -0.81
C PHE A 25 -21.41 3.90 -1.07
N ILE A 26 -21.56 2.89 -0.23
CA ILE A 26 -22.56 1.84 -0.41
C ILE A 26 -23.71 1.96 0.58
N GLN A 27 -24.83 1.29 0.29
CA GLN A 27 -25.89 1.07 1.27
C GLN A 27 -25.33 0.29 2.46
N ASN A 28 -25.68 0.70 3.68
CA ASN A 28 -25.30 -0.04 4.89
C ASN A 28 -25.93 -1.45 4.88
N PRO A 29 -25.16 -2.52 4.78
CA PRO A 29 -25.68 -3.87 4.73
C PRO A 29 -26.33 -4.32 6.06
N LEU A 30 -26.03 -3.63 7.17
CA LEU A 30 -26.61 -3.89 8.48
C LEU A 30 -27.94 -3.15 8.70
N ASN A 31 -28.31 -2.27 7.77
CA ASN A 31 -29.56 -1.50 7.85
C ASN A 31 -30.41 -1.70 6.57
N PRO A 32 -31.30 -2.69 6.54
CA PRO A 32 -32.19 -2.91 5.41
C PRO A 32 -33.45 -2.04 5.41
N TRP A 33 -33.72 -1.27 6.49
CA TRP A 33 -35.01 -0.63 6.75
C TRP A 33 -35.17 0.72 6.09
N TYR A 34 -34.06 1.47 5.90
CA TYR A 34 -34.05 2.77 5.24
C TYR A 34 -32.72 3.03 4.53
N PRO A 35 -32.69 3.95 3.54
CA PRO A 35 -31.46 4.34 2.87
C PRO A 35 -30.46 4.93 3.84
N GLU A 36 -29.34 4.26 4.06
CA GLU A 36 -28.23 4.73 4.87
C GLU A 36 -26.92 4.49 4.14
N LYS A 37 -26.29 5.56 3.62
CA LYS A 37 -24.99 5.44 3.01
C LYS A 37 -23.89 5.31 4.05
N ILE A 38 -22.97 4.38 3.80
CA ILE A 38 -21.71 4.25 4.55
C ILE A 38 -20.54 4.42 3.59
N TYR A 39 -19.44 4.95 4.11
CA TYR A 39 -18.18 5.08 3.39
C TYR A 39 -17.22 3.97 3.80
N LYS A 40 -16.76 3.20 2.81
CA LYS A 40 -15.71 2.18 2.95
C LYS A 40 -14.36 2.88 2.90
N THR A 41 -13.61 2.82 4.00
CA THR A 41 -12.33 3.54 4.11
C THR A 41 -11.19 2.85 3.37
N GLY A 42 -11.32 1.55 3.10
CA GLY A 42 -10.23 0.70 2.63
C GLY A 42 -9.27 0.27 3.75
N ASP A 43 -9.47 0.76 4.97
CA ASP A 43 -8.65 0.38 6.11
C ASP A 43 -9.18 -0.92 6.74
N LEU A 44 -8.29 -1.83 7.05
CA LEU A 44 -8.60 -3.07 7.74
C LEU A 44 -8.31 -2.92 9.24
N VAL A 45 -9.29 -3.32 10.04
CA VAL A 45 -9.24 -3.21 11.48
C VAL A 45 -9.74 -4.49 12.16
N ARG A 46 -9.33 -4.71 13.39
CA ARG A 46 -9.92 -5.70 14.30
C ARG A 46 -10.07 -5.12 15.70
N TYR A 47 -10.98 -5.68 16.47
CA TYR A 47 -11.02 -5.40 17.91
C TYR A 47 -9.97 -6.22 18.66
N ASN A 48 -9.32 -5.61 19.65
CA ASN A 48 -8.53 -6.33 20.63
C ASN A 48 -9.44 -6.81 21.80
N GLU A 49 -8.83 -7.47 22.78
CA GLU A 49 -9.55 -7.97 23.96
C GLU A 49 -10.18 -6.85 24.83
N ARG A 50 -9.70 -5.63 24.68
CA ARG A 50 -10.21 -4.44 25.38
C ARG A 50 -11.31 -3.70 24.62
N GLY A 51 -11.71 -4.20 23.44
CA GLY A 51 -12.68 -3.54 22.57
C GLY A 51 -12.15 -2.32 21.80
N GLU A 52 -10.83 -2.13 21.74
CA GLU A 52 -10.20 -1.06 20.99
C GLU A 52 -9.94 -1.53 19.53
N LEU A 53 -10.09 -0.61 18.58
CA LEU A 53 -9.79 -0.88 17.17
C LEU A 53 -8.27 -0.89 16.94
N LEU A 54 -7.76 -2.03 16.50
CA LEU A 54 -6.40 -2.15 16.02
C LEU A 54 -6.38 -2.02 14.49
N TYR A 55 -5.58 -1.10 14.00
CA TYR A 55 -5.31 -0.95 12.58
C TYR A 55 -4.42 -2.09 12.08
N LEU A 56 -4.82 -2.74 10.98
CA LEU A 56 -4.10 -3.87 10.40
C LEU A 56 -3.42 -3.53 9.07
N GLY A 57 -3.81 -2.44 8.42
CA GLY A 57 -3.31 -2.04 7.12
C GLY A 57 -4.41 -1.59 6.18
N ARG A 58 -4.07 -1.39 4.90
CA ARG A 58 -5.03 -1.02 3.86
C ARG A 58 -5.33 -2.20 2.95
N ARG A 59 -6.60 -2.36 2.61
CA ARG A 59 -7.06 -3.36 1.64
C ARG A 59 -6.34 -3.24 0.29
N ASP A 60 -6.06 -2.02 -0.16
CA ASP A 60 -5.44 -1.71 -1.45
C ASP A 60 -3.95 -2.09 -1.50
N PHE A 61 -3.33 -2.35 -0.34
CA PHE A 61 -1.92 -2.71 -0.20
C PHE A 61 -1.70 -4.17 0.18
N GLN A 62 -2.78 -4.95 0.19
CA GLN A 62 -2.70 -6.40 0.33
C GLN A 62 -2.53 -7.03 -1.05
N ILE A 63 -1.55 -7.90 -1.15
CA ILE A 63 -1.28 -8.66 -2.35
C ILE A 63 -1.37 -10.16 -2.07
N LYS A 64 -1.56 -10.93 -3.12
CA LYS A 64 -1.33 -12.37 -3.11
C LYS A 64 -0.04 -12.65 -3.87
N HIS A 65 0.98 -13.16 -3.18
CA HIS A 65 2.27 -13.48 -3.76
C HIS A 65 2.72 -14.85 -3.26
N MET A 66 3.12 -15.74 -4.17
CA MET A 66 3.55 -17.13 -3.84
C MET A 66 2.54 -17.90 -2.96
N GLY A 67 1.23 -17.63 -3.11
CA GLY A 67 0.17 -18.26 -2.30
C GLY A 67 -0.04 -17.65 -0.91
N TYR A 68 0.74 -16.65 -0.53
CA TYR A 68 0.61 -15.92 0.73
C TYR A 68 -0.14 -14.60 0.53
N ARG A 69 -0.87 -14.19 1.57
CA ARG A 69 -1.45 -12.84 1.66
C ARG A 69 -0.46 -11.94 2.39
N ILE A 70 0.06 -10.95 1.69
CA ILE A 70 1.12 -10.06 2.16
C ILE A 70 0.59 -8.64 2.25
N GLU A 71 0.89 -7.98 3.35
CA GLU A 71 0.72 -6.54 3.53
C GLU A 71 1.99 -5.82 3.09
N LEU A 72 1.92 -5.03 2.03
CA LEU A 72 3.09 -4.24 1.59
C LEU A 72 3.60 -3.29 2.69
N GLY A 73 2.73 -2.86 3.60
CA GLY A 73 3.10 -2.08 4.78
C GLY A 73 4.06 -2.78 5.73
N GLU A 74 4.03 -4.12 5.83
CA GLU A 74 4.99 -4.87 6.65
C GLU A 74 6.39 -4.84 6.02
N VAL A 75 6.46 -4.91 4.69
CA VAL A 75 7.73 -4.77 3.95
C VAL A 75 8.31 -3.36 4.16
N GLU A 76 7.45 -2.33 4.10
CA GLU A 76 7.83 -0.95 4.35
C GLU A 76 8.30 -0.72 5.79
N ALA A 77 7.59 -1.28 6.77
CA ALA A 77 7.98 -1.18 8.17
C ALA A 77 9.34 -1.85 8.43
N ALA A 78 9.62 -2.99 7.81
CA ALA A 78 10.91 -3.66 7.90
C ALA A 78 12.04 -2.81 7.31
N ALA A 79 11.82 -2.15 6.18
CA ALA A 79 12.78 -1.25 5.54
C ALA A 79 12.98 0.04 6.36
N GLY A 80 11.90 0.66 6.82
CA GLY A 80 11.90 1.89 7.59
C GLY A 80 12.54 1.76 8.98
N ALA A 81 12.68 0.55 9.50
CA ALA A 81 13.41 0.28 10.75
C ALA A 81 14.95 0.38 10.61
N ALA A 82 15.48 0.66 9.41
CA ALA A 82 16.89 0.98 9.24
C ALA A 82 17.13 2.46 9.56
N SER A 83 18.18 2.74 10.34
CA SER A 83 18.46 4.06 10.94
C SER A 83 18.59 5.21 9.94
N ASP A 84 18.97 4.93 8.70
CA ASP A 84 19.25 5.96 7.70
C ASP A 84 18.19 6.03 6.59
N VAL A 85 17.14 5.21 6.63
CA VAL A 85 16.03 5.27 5.68
C VAL A 85 15.11 6.42 6.07
N LYS A 86 14.99 7.41 5.19
CA LYS A 86 14.12 8.57 5.39
C LYS A 86 12.67 8.27 5.03
N SER A 87 12.49 7.54 3.95
CA SER A 87 11.19 7.18 3.41
C SER A 87 11.32 5.91 2.58
N CYS A 88 10.32 5.06 2.61
CA CYS A 88 10.26 3.88 1.77
C CYS A 88 8.81 3.54 1.40
N VAL A 89 8.66 2.86 0.28
CA VAL A 89 7.37 2.41 -0.20
C VAL A 89 7.55 1.17 -1.06
N SER A 90 6.62 0.23 -0.92
CA SER A 90 6.59 -0.99 -1.73
C SER A 90 5.46 -0.92 -2.75
N ILE A 91 5.73 -1.39 -3.95
CA ILE A 91 4.73 -1.66 -4.98
C ILE A 91 4.79 -3.13 -5.36
N TYR A 92 3.72 -3.62 -5.98
CA TYR A 92 3.66 -4.95 -6.53
C TYR A 92 3.51 -4.89 -8.03
N ASP A 93 4.40 -5.57 -8.73
CA ASP A 93 4.34 -5.82 -10.16
C ASP A 93 3.63 -7.15 -10.38
N GLU A 94 2.38 -7.08 -10.83
CA GLU A 94 1.52 -8.26 -11.05
C GLU A 94 2.01 -9.09 -12.23
N ASP A 95 2.57 -8.45 -13.27
CA ASP A 95 3.02 -9.12 -14.50
C ASP A 95 4.25 -9.99 -14.23
N ARG A 96 5.12 -9.55 -13.32
CA ARG A 96 6.37 -10.25 -12.98
C ARG A 96 6.29 -10.97 -11.63
N ASP A 97 5.15 -10.90 -10.95
CA ASP A 97 4.93 -11.49 -9.61
C ASP A 97 6.02 -11.08 -8.62
N ARG A 98 6.29 -9.75 -8.50
CA ARG A 98 7.40 -9.23 -7.69
C ARG A 98 6.98 -8.07 -6.79
N ILE A 99 7.54 -8.05 -5.59
CA ILE A 99 7.51 -6.91 -4.69
C ILE A 99 8.73 -6.04 -5.00
N ILE A 100 8.52 -4.75 -5.24
CA ILE A 100 9.58 -3.77 -5.48
C ILE A 100 9.56 -2.77 -4.32
N LEU A 101 10.72 -2.56 -3.69
CA LEU A 101 10.91 -1.60 -2.61
C LEU A 101 11.65 -0.38 -3.15
N PHE A 102 11.00 0.78 -3.14
CA PHE A 102 11.66 2.07 -3.33
C PHE A 102 12.04 2.65 -1.96
N TYR A 103 13.22 3.26 -1.87
CA TYR A 103 13.68 3.87 -0.62
C TYR A 103 14.54 5.11 -0.86
N GLU A 104 14.39 6.08 0.03
CA GLU A 104 15.18 7.30 0.11
C GLU A 104 16.08 7.26 1.34
N GLY A 105 17.34 7.66 1.21
CA GLY A 105 18.34 7.50 2.28
C GLY A 105 18.81 6.06 2.40
N GLY A 106 19.17 5.63 3.63
CA GLY A 106 19.52 4.25 3.95
C GLY A 106 20.78 3.72 3.27
N PRO A 107 20.89 2.41 3.10
CA PRO A 107 22.03 1.77 2.45
C PRO A 107 22.35 2.35 1.08
N LYS A 108 23.65 2.58 0.81
CA LYS A 108 24.11 3.24 -0.42
C LYS A 108 23.89 2.40 -1.68
N ASN A 109 23.84 1.09 -1.56
CA ASN A 109 23.59 0.20 -2.67
C ASN A 109 22.44 -0.78 -2.38
N GLU A 110 21.82 -1.23 -3.43
CA GLU A 110 20.64 -2.12 -3.41
C GLU A 110 20.92 -3.47 -2.77
N ASN A 111 22.13 -4.01 -2.94
CA ASN A 111 22.52 -5.28 -2.34
C ASN A 111 22.55 -5.22 -0.81
N GLN A 112 22.95 -4.07 -0.25
CA GLN A 112 22.93 -3.88 1.21
C GLN A 112 21.49 -3.80 1.73
N MET A 113 20.60 -3.11 1.01
CA MET A 113 19.18 -3.07 1.34
C MET A 113 18.56 -4.47 1.24
N ARG A 114 18.88 -5.23 0.19
CA ARG A 114 18.39 -6.61 0.02
C ARG A 114 18.82 -7.50 1.18
N LYS A 115 20.08 -7.48 1.57
CA LYS A 115 20.58 -8.24 2.74
C LYS A 115 19.87 -7.84 4.05
N LEU A 116 19.58 -6.55 4.22
CA LEU A 116 18.79 -6.08 5.36
C LEU A 116 17.38 -6.70 5.35
N MET A 117 16.70 -6.68 4.21
CA MET A 117 15.38 -7.27 4.07
C MET A 117 15.39 -8.78 4.29
N GLU A 118 16.44 -9.47 3.82
CA GLU A 118 16.63 -10.91 4.05
C GLU A 118 16.75 -11.27 5.54
N SER A 119 17.33 -10.39 6.34
CA SER A 119 17.46 -10.59 7.78
C SER A 119 16.17 -10.36 8.58
N LYS A 120 15.22 -9.59 8.01
CA LYS A 120 14.00 -9.14 8.70
C LYS A 120 12.72 -9.80 8.23
N LEU A 121 12.70 -10.29 6.98
CA LEU A 121 11.49 -10.80 6.35
C LEU A 121 11.63 -12.26 5.92
N PRO A 122 10.56 -13.05 6.03
CA PRO A 122 10.50 -14.38 5.46
C PRO A 122 10.64 -14.29 3.92
N ALA A 123 11.10 -15.38 3.30
CA ALA A 123 11.46 -15.40 1.89
C ALA A 123 10.34 -14.89 0.95
N TYR A 124 9.10 -15.27 1.21
CA TYR A 124 7.94 -14.89 0.40
C TYR A 124 7.54 -13.40 0.49
N MET A 125 8.07 -12.66 1.48
CA MET A 125 7.81 -11.23 1.65
C MET A 125 8.98 -10.34 1.18
N ARG A 126 10.10 -10.95 0.80
CA ARG A 126 11.30 -10.19 0.42
C ARG A 126 11.09 -9.49 -0.90
N PRO A 127 11.46 -8.20 -1.00
CA PRO A 127 11.46 -7.52 -2.27
C PRO A 127 12.36 -8.23 -3.29
N GLY A 128 11.85 -8.48 -4.49
CA GLY A 128 12.64 -8.98 -5.60
C GLY A 128 13.67 -7.94 -6.06
N GLU A 129 13.28 -6.66 -5.93
CA GLU A 129 14.13 -5.52 -6.25
C GLU A 129 14.05 -4.43 -5.18
N CYS A 130 15.18 -3.76 -4.92
CA CYS A 130 15.28 -2.63 -4.02
C CYS A 130 15.88 -1.46 -4.79
N ILE A 131 15.10 -0.41 -5.04
CA ILE A 131 15.49 0.72 -5.88
C ILE A 131 15.69 1.95 -5.01
N ARG A 132 16.91 2.50 -5.02
CA ARG A 132 17.21 3.72 -4.30
C ARG A 132 16.82 4.93 -5.13
N VAL A 133 16.00 5.82 -4.55
CA VAL A 133 15.63 7.09 -5.17
C VAL A 133 16.32 8.27 -4.45
N LYS A 134 16.58 9.34 -5.17
CA LYS A 134 17.16 10.55 -4.57
C LYS A 134 16.15 11.27 -3.68
N ARG A 135 14.89 11.29 -4.10
CA ARG A 135 13.76 11.87 -3.39
C ARG A 135 12.51 11.05 -3.73
N MET A 136 11.71 10.75 -2.71
CA MET A 136 10.45 10.05 -2.90
C MET A 136 9.46 11.00 -3.61
N PRO A 137 8.79 10.55 -4.71
CA PRO A 137 7.80 11.37 -5.39
C PRO A 137 6.55 11.53 -4.51
N GLU A 138 6.02 12.74 -4.47
CA GLU A 138 4.82 13.10 -3.74
C GLU A 138 3.73 13.56 -4.70
N ASN A 139 2.49 13.18 -4.40
CA ASN A 139 1.32 13.69 -5.11
C ASN A 139 0.97 15.12 -4.63
N ALA A 140 -0.05 15.73 -5.26
CA ALA A 140 -0.51 17.08 -4.92
C ALA A 140 -0.93 17.26 -3.43
N ASN A 141 -1.19 16.18 -2.73
CA ASN A 141 -1.58 16.18 -1.30
C ASN A 141 -0.40 15.92 -0.36
N GLY A 142 0.85 15.94 -0.84
CA GLY A 142 2.04 15.67 -0.04
C GLY A 142 2.20 14.21 0.41
N LYS A 143 1.49 13.27 -0.24
CA LYS A 143 1.64 11.84 0.03
C LYS A 143 2.47 11.17 -1.06
N ILE A 144 3.22 10.12 -0.71
CA ILE A 144 4.01 9.35 -1.69
C ILE A 144 3.11 8.90 -2.85
N ASP A 145 3.53 9.20 -4.06
CA ASP A 145 2.82 8.87 -5.30
C ASP A 145 3.19 7.46 -5.78
N ARG A 146 2.48 6.45 -5.25
CA ARG A 146 2.67 5.05 -5.66
C ARG A 146 2.31 4.82 -7.13
N LYS A 147 1.36 5.59 -7.69
CA LYS A 147 0.95 5.46 -9.09
C LYS A 147 2.09 5.87 -10.01
N TYR A 148 2.72 6.99 -9.70
CA TYR A 148 3.92 7.42 -10.41
C TYR A 148 5.03 6.40 -10.33
N LEU A 149 5.30 5.82 -9.13
CA LEU A 149 6.35 4.81 -8.96
C LEU A 149 6.08 3.52 -9.74
N LYS A 150 4.81 3.11 -9.86
CA LYS A 150 4.44 1.97 -10.73
C LYS A 150 4.76 2.26 -12.19
N SER A 151 4.40 3.45 -12.70
CA SER A 151 4.70 3.87 -14.07
C SER A 151 6.22 3.97 -14.29
N TYR A 152 6.92 4.61 -13.39
CA TYR A 152 8.38 4.74 -13.44
C TYR A 152 9.10 3.37 -13.48
N TYR A 153 8.62 2.40 -12.70
CA TYR A 153 9.17 1.05 -12.73
C TYR A 153 8.90 0.35 -14.06
N ALA A 154 7.70 0.50 -14.61
CA ALA A 154 7.36 -0.06 -15.92
C ALA A 154 8.30 0.49 -17.03
N ASP A 155 8.50 1.81 -17.05
CA ASP A 155 9.41 2.48 -18.00
C ASP A 155 10.87 1.99 -17.85
N LEU A 156 11.33 1.79 -16.61
CA LEU A 156 12.67 1.23 -16.35
C LEU A 156 12.82 -0.18 -16.92
N MET A 157 11.79 -1.00 -16.80
CA MET A 157 11.83 -2.38 -17.29
C MET A 157 11.74 -2.44 -18.83
N GLU A 158 10.96 -1.56 -19.45
CA GLU A 158 10.89 -1.44 -20.91
C GLU A 158 12.22 -0.94 -21.49
N GLY A 159 12.85 0.04 -20.85
CA GLY A 159 14.17 0.55 -21.26
C GLY A 159 15.31 -0.47 -21.13
N GLN A 160 15.20 -1.46 -20.23
CA GLN A 160 16.16 -2.56 -20.11
C GLN A 160 15.94 -3.69 -21.13
N ALA A 161 14.74 -3.80 -21.69
CA ALA A 161 14.43 -4.82 -22.71
C ALA A 161 14.96 -4.48 -24.11
N ILE A 162 15.45 -3.25 -24.33
CA ILE A 162 15.93 -2.75 -25.63
C ILE A 162 17.49 -2.68 -25.69
N GLY A 163 18.19 -3.11 -24.61
CA GLY A 163 19.65 -3.04 -24.48
C GLY A 163 20.37 -4.35 -24.77
#